data_b7ceacc4020d144c701d3282620424d2
#
_entry.id   b7ceacc4020d144c701d3282620424d2
#
_cell.length_a   1.000
_cell.length_b   1.000
_cell.length_c   1.000
_cell.angle_alpha   90.00
_cell.angle_beta   90.00
_cell.angle_gamma   90.00
#
_symmetry.space_group_name_H-M   'P 1'
#
loop_
_entity.id
_entity.type
_entity.pdbx_description
1 polymer ?
#
loop_
_entity_poly.entity_id
_entity_poly.type
_entity_poly.pdbx_seq_one_letter_code
_entity_poly.pdbx_strand_id
1 'polypeptide(L)'
;HIPTAASIPELSIFVWSLQRTTYLKVFRWTDRAIPAESQILRELTAKLHQQFPPTYPTPPEIDLSHQWIFEALAPHYPTTVKYFQQMPNGEADLNRVYWWEKRWREGVKHPQAPKQVLFRADESNLPAVPASQPKYDLIYIGGALGVIHAAVMARLGYQVLLLERLPFGRMNREWNISRDEFQRLIDLDLFTPAEFEGIIAREYVDGFSKFFDAYNPPNCKAKVLSTPKVLNICLDAEALLRVCGDKLRQAGGEIWDETEFIRADISARETVITSKYLPTGETKIVAGRLLVDAMGTASPIAWQLNGVHAFDSVCPTVGAAISSGFEPEVWDAKYGDVLFSHGDISRGRQLIWELFPGAGEEITVYLFHYHQVNPENPGSLLEMYEDFFTILPEYRRCDMDKLVWRKPTFGYIPGHFSIGSSDRVVAFDRLIAIGDAASLQSPLIFTGFGSLVRNLPRLTHLLDTALKHDLLDTDSLDRIRAYQSNVAVTWLFSKGMMVPTGMQLPPARINATLNTFFGLLANE
;
A
#
# COMPACT_ATOMS: atom_id res chain seq x y z
N HIS A 1 -22.62 -35.28 19.45
CA HIS A 1 -23.16 -36.49 18.82
C HIS A 1 -24.54 -36.20 18.25
N ILE A 2 -24.78 -36.61 17.01
CA ILE A 2 -26.12 -36.61 16.39
C ILE A 2 -26.48 -38.07 16.20
N PRO A 3 -27.27 -38.65 17.11
CA PRO A 3 -27.64 -40.07 16.99
C PRO A 3 -28.62 -40.23 15.83
N THR A 4 -28.34 -41.16 15.00
CA THR A 4 -29.27 -41.61 13.94
C THR A 4 -29.78 -42.97 14.35
N ALA A 5 -31.08 -43.14 14.50
CA ALA A 5 -31.84 -44.30 15.04
C ALA A 5 -31.11 -45.65 15.11
N ALA A 6 -31.25 -46.32 16.22
CA ALA A 6 -30.82 -47.66 16.64
C ALA A 6 -29.81 -48.42 15.77
N SER A 7 -28.62 -48.68 16.25
CA SER A 7 -27.52 -49.50 15.73
C SER A 7 -26.69 -48.94 14.55
N ILE A 8 -26.53 -47.60 14.41
CA ILE A 8 -26.23 -47.05 13.09
C ILE A 8 -25.13 -46.01 13.11
N PRO A 9 -24.48 -45.77 11.95
CA PRO A 9 -23.36 -44.87 11.84
C PRO A 9 -23.66 -43.48 12.38
N GLU A 10 -22.80 -43.05 13.25
CA GLU A 10 -22.91 -41.84 14.02
C GLU A 10 -22.08 -40.71 13.39
N LEU A 11 -22.66 -39.50 13.32
CA LEU A 11 -21.89 -38.31 13.06
C LEU A 11 -21.48 -37.67 14.41
N SER A 12 -20.20 -37.44 14.57
CA SER A 12 -19.66 -36.72 15.73
C SER A 12 -19.18 -35.35 15.31
N ILE A 13 -19.55 -34.33 16.07
CA ILE A 13 -19.13 -32.95 15.83
C ILE A 13 -18.16 -32.57 16.95
N PHE A 14 -16.97 -32.18 16.58
CA PHE A 14 -15.96 -31.65 17.46
C PHE A 14 -15.88 -30.13 17.25
N VAL A 15 -15.93 -29.40 18.33
CA VAL A 15 -15.83 -27.95 18.35
C VAL A 15 -14.69 -27.56 19.26
N TRP A 16 -13.79 -26.75 18.75
CA TRP A 16 -12.72 -26.16 19.56
C TRP A 16 -12.40 -24.76 19.04
N SER A 17 -11.84 -23.92 19.88
CA SER A 17 -11.36 -22.61 19.51
C SER A 17 -9.85 -22.54 19.62
N LEU A 18 -9.22 -21.95 18.63
CA LEU A 18 -7.82 -21.60 18.64
C LEU A 18 -7.74 -20.11 18.32
N GLN A 19 -7.23 -19.33 19.23
CA GLN A 19 -7.24 -17.88 19.15
C GLN A 19 -8.65 -17.32 18.83
N ARG A 20 -8.82 -16.57 17.74
CA ARG A 20 -10.10 -15.96 17.34
C ARG A 20 -10.97 -16.87 16.46
N THR A 21 -10.48 -18.07 16.14
CA THR A 21 -11.19 -18.99 15.24
C THR A 21 -11.78 -20.15 16.00
N THR A 22 -13.08 -20.39 15.81
CA THR A 22 -13.75 -21.58 16.30
C THR A 22 -13.88 -22.57 15.13
N TYR A 23 -13.30 -23.73 15.32
CA TYR A 23 -13.33 -24.83 14.37
C TYR A 23 -14.45 -25.78 14.70
N LEU A 24 -15.15 -26.24 13.69
CA LEU A 24 -16.17 -27.26 13.78
C LEU A 24 -15.82 -28.35 12.77
N LYS A 25 -15.56 -29.55 13.27
CA LYS A 25 -15.21 -30.71 12.44
C LYS A 25 -16.23 -31.81 12.62
N VAL A 26 -16.78 -32.28 11.50
CA VAL A 26 -17.75 -33.38 11.49
C VAL A 26 -17.06 -34.65 11.06
N PHE A 27 -17.20 -35.71 11.83
CA PHE A 27 -16.66 -37.03 11.55
C PHE A 27 -17.80 -38.02 11.37
N ARG A 28 -17.63 -38.88 10.39
CA ARG A 28 -18.43 -40.09 10.18
C ARG A 28 -17.58 -41.28 10.61
N TRP A 29 -18.16 -42.14 11.42
CA TRP A 29 -17.48 -43.33 11.96
C TRP A 29 -17.61 -44.58 11.10
N THR A 30 -18.05 -44.43 9.85
CA THR A 30 -18.16 -45.51 8.88
C THR A 30 -17.68 -45.07 7.50
N ASP A 31 -17.28 -46.06 6.67
CA ASP A 31 -16.84 -45.77 5.30
C ASP A 31 -18.00 -45.43 4.35
N ARG A 32 -19.23 -45.66 4.77
CA ARG A 32 -20.42 -45.38 3.96
C ARG A 32 -21.15 -44.14 4.49
N ALA A 33 -21.65 -43.34 3.57
CA ALA A 33 -22.50 -42.21 3.93
C ALA A 33 -23.76 -42.70 4.65
N ILE A 34 -24.15 -41.97 5.70
CA ILE A 34 -25.41 -42.25 6.40
C ILE A 34 -26.60 -41.72 5.60
N PRO A 35 -27.79 -42.31 5.76
CA PRO A 35 -29.00 -41.76 5.16
C PRO A 35 -29.16 -40.29 5.49
N ALA A 36 -29.50 -39.47 4.49
CA ALA A 36 -29.68 -38.02 4.62
C ALA A 36 -28.44 -37.22 5.11
N GLU A 37 -27.23 -37.79 5.12
CA GLU A 37 -26.00 -37.09 5.55
C GLU A 37 -25.83 -35.74 4.83
N SER A 38 -25.95 -35.71 3.52
CA SER A 38 -25.84 -34.49 2.72
C SER A 38 -26.89 -33.44 3.08
N GLN A 39 -28.07 -33.86 3.49
CA GLN A 39 -29.12 -32.96 3.96
C GLN A 39 -28.76 -32.39 5.34
N ILE A 40 -28.35 -33.26 6.26
CA ILE A 40 -27.93 -32.87 7.62
C ILE A 40 -26.79 -31.85 7.54
N LEU A 41 -25.78 -32.12 6.72
CA LEU A 41 -24.64 -31.21 6.55
C LEU A 41 -25.06 -29.86 5.94
N ARG A 42 -25.95 -29.87 4.94
CA ARG A 42 -26.50 -28.61 4.38
C ARG A 42 -27.28 -27.81 5.41
N GLU A 43 -28.15 -28.46 6.17
CA GLU A 43 -28.96 -27.80 7.22
C GLU A 43 -28.07 -27.26 8.34
N LEU A 44 -27.03 -28.00 8.76
CA LEU A 44 -26.03 -27.56 9.71
C LEU A 44 -25.31 -26.31 9.20
N THR A 45 -24.81 -26.35 7.97
CA THR A 45 -24.15 -25.22 7.34
C THR A 45 -25.05 -24.00 7.24
N ALA A 46 -26.31 -24.19 6.81
CA ALA A 46 -27.27 -23.10 6.71
C ALA A 46 -27.58 -22.46 8.07
N LYS A 47 -27.74 -23.27 9.12
CA LYS A 47 -27.96 -22.77 10.48
C LYS A 47 -26.73 -22.05 11.04
N LEU A 48 -25.52 -22.56 10.75
CA LEU A 48 -24.29 -21.88 11.15
C LEU A 48 -24.15 -20.52 10.46
N HIS A 49 -24.43 -20.43 9.15
CA HIS A 49 -24.41 -19.15 8.44
C HIS A 49 -25.49 -18.19 8.92
N GLN A 50 -26.65 -18.69 9.30
CA GLN A 50 -27.72 -17.87 9.88
C GLN A 50 -27.32 -17.32 11.26
N GLN A 51 -26.71 -18.15 12.11
CA GLN A 51 -26.31 -17.77 13.46
C GLN A 51 -25.01 -16.93 13.48
N PHE A 52 -24.11 -17.22 12.56
CA PHE A 52 -22.80 -16.57 12.40
C PHE A 52 -22.63 -16.11 10.95
N PRO A 53 -23.39 -15.07 10.53
CA PRO A 53 -23.26 -14.58 9.17
C PRO A 53 -21.84 -14.08 8.93
N PRO A 54 -21.25 -14.32 7.74
CA PRO A 54 -19.95 -13.78 7.37
C PRO A 54 -20.11 -12.28 7.08
N THR A 55 -20.09 -11.50 8.14
CA THR A 55 -20.16 -10.04 8.07
C THR A 55 -18.78 -9.43 8.29
N TYR A 56 -18.55 -8.28 7.68
CA TYR A 56 -17.40 -7.48 8.01
C TYR A 56 -17.52 -6.96 9.44
N PRO A 57 -16.42 -6.93 10.20
CA PRO A 57 -16.44 -6.36 11.53
C PRO A 57 -16.95 -4.91 11.47
N THR A 58 -17.94 -4.58 12.26
CA THR A 58 -18.35 -3.20 12.46
C THR A 58 -17.47 -2.62 13.55
N PRO A 59 -16.61 -1.63 13.23
CA PRO A 59 -15.79 -1.01 14.23
C PRO A 59 -16.64 -0.35 15.31
N PRO A 60 -16.26 -0.46 16.59
CA PRO A 60 -16.98 0.16 17.69
C PRO A 60 -16.92 1.69 17.58
N GLU A 61 -17.92 2.36 18.12
CA GLU A 61 -17.85 3.79 18.38
C GLU A 61 -16.98 4.03 19.61
N ILE A 62 -15.97 4.87 19.47
CA ILE A 62 -15.01 5.18 20.51
C ILE A 62 -15.00 6.67 20.73
N ASP A 63 -15.18 7.07 21.98
CA ASP A 63 -15.12 8.46 22.42
C ASP A 63 -13.79 8.73 23.12
N LEU A 64 -12.98 9.60 22.53
CA LEU A 64 -11.69 10.06 23.08
C LEU A 64 -11.80 11.40 23.79
N SER A 65 -12.98 12.02 23.91
CA SER A 65 -13.13 13.35 24.50
C SER A 65 -12.77 13.41 25.98
N HIS A 66 -12.89 12.28 26.68
CA HIS A 66 -12.69 12.20 28.14
C HIS A 66 -11.84 11.00 28.58
N GLN A 67 -11.31 10.22 27.64
CA GLN A 67 -10.55 9.00 27.94
C GLN A 67 -9.19 8.99 27.22
N TRP A 68 -8.22 8.40 27.86
CA TRP A 68 -6.93 8.11 27.26
C TRP A 68 -7.06 7.03 26.20
N ILE A 69 -6.29 7.11 25.12
CA ILE A 69 -6.42 6.22 23.96
C ILE A 69 -6.35 4.73 24.33
N PHE A 70 -5.46 4.36 25.24
CA PHE A 70 -5.33 2.97 25.67
C PHE A 70 -6.55 2.50 26.48
N GLU A 71 -7.10 3.36 27.35
CA GLU A 71 -8.31 3.05 28.12
C GLU A 71 -9.53 2.89 27.23
N ALA A 72 -9.69 3.79 26.26
CA ALA A 72 -10.81 3.76 25.33
C ALA A 72 -10.78 2.55 24.39
N LEU A 73 -9.57 2.12 23.99
CA LEU A 73 -9.41 1.02 23.03
C LEU A 73 -9.32 -0.36 23.69
N ALA A 74 -8.88 -0.46 24.93
CA ALA A 74 -8.67 -1.75 25.61
C ALA A 74 -9.90 -2.68 25.64
N PRO A 75 -11.15 -2.20 25.83
CA PRO A 75 -12.33 -3.05 25.81
C PRO A 75 -12.59 -3.72 24.45
N HIS A 76 -12.12 -3.12 23.35
CA HIS A 76 -12.40 -3.52 21.98
C HIS A 76 -11.19 -4.17 21.29
N TYR A 77 -9.98 -3.71 21.62
CA TYR A 77 -8.71 -4.10 20.99
C TYR A 77 -7.63 -4.35 22.05
N PRO A 78 -7.84 -5.32 22.97
CA PRO A 78 -6.96 -5.53 24.12
C PRO A 78 -5.54 -5.92 23.72
N THR A 79 -5.39 -6.73 22.66
CA THR A 79 -4.08 -7.20 22.20
C THR A 79 -3.30 -6.06 21.55
N THR A 80 -3.98 -5.23 20.77
CA THR A 80 -3.42 -4.02 20.16
C THR A 80 -2.90 -3.07 21.24
N VAL A 81 -3.73 -2.78 22.24
CA VAL A 81 -3.32 -1.91 23.37
C VAL A 81 -2.10 -2.48 24.09
N LYS A 82 -2.11 -3.79 24.42
CA LYS A 82 -1.00 -4.46 25.11
C LYS A 82 0.33 -4.23 24.39
N TYR A 83 0.39 -4.44 23.07
CA TYR A 83 1.66 -4.36 22.35
C TYR A 83 2.04 -2.94 21.93
N PHE A 84 1.08 -2.05 21.70
CA PHE A 84 1.40 -0.64 21.50
C PHE A 84 1.99 0.00 22.77
N GLN A 85 1.57 -0.41 23.96
CA GLN A 85 2.19 0.04 25.22
C GLN A 85 3.67 -0.36 25.35
N GLN A 86 4.11 -1.39 24.65
CA GLN A 86 5.50 -1.84 24.64
C GLN A 86 6.36 -1.12 23.57
N MET A 87 5.74 -0.36 22.67
CA MET A 87 6.46 0.38 21.64
C MET A 87 6.96 1.74 22.15
N PRO A 88 8.14 2.23 21.70
CA PRO A 88 8.72 3.48 22.20
C PRO A 88 7.80 4.70 22.12
N ASN A 89 6.99 4.82 21.08
CA ASN A 89 6.04 5.93 20.85
C ASN A 89 4.59 5.42 20.74
N GLY A 90 4.27 4.32 21.41
CA GLY A 90 3.04 3.57 21.15
C GLY A 90 1.76 4.38 21.34
N GLU A 91 1.70 5.28 22.32
CA GLU A 91 0.54 6.16 22.52
C GLU A 91 0.31 7.10 21.33
N ALA A 92 1.35 7.83 20.93
CA ALA A 92 1.28 8.76 19.81
C ALA A 92 0.96 8.03 18.50
N ASP A 93 1.53 6.85 18.32
CA ASP A 93 1.31 6.02 17.15
C ASP A 93 -0.11 5.46 17.10
N LEU A 94 -0.64 4.96 18.23
CA LEU A 94 -2.00 4.44 18.30
C LEU A 94 -3.06 5.55 18.09
N ASN A 95 -2.79 6.76 18.61
CA ASN A 95 -3.60 7.93 18.28
C ASN A 95 -3.62 8.21 16.77
N ARG A 96 -2.47 8.13 16.10
CA ARG A 96 -2.39 8.32 14.64
C ARG A 96 -3.16 7.25 13.87
N VAL A 97 -3.08 5.98 14.29
CA VAL A 97 -3.86 4.87 13.72
C VAL A 97 -5.36 5.17 13.83
N TYR A 98 -5.81 5.49 15.04
CA TYR A 98 -7.22 5.79 15.31
C TYR A 98 -7.77 6.94 14.44
N TRP A 99 -7.07 8.07 14.43
CA TRP A 99 -7.52 9.24 13.68
C TRP A 99 -7.45 9.04 12.17
N TRP A 100 -6.48 8.26 11.66
CA TRP A 100 -6.40 7.92 10.25
C TRP A 100 -7.56 7.01 9.86
N GLU A 101 -7.82 5.96 10.63
CA GLU A 101 -8.97 5.08 10.43
C GLU A 101 -10.29 5.84 10.45
N LYS A 102 -10.49 6.69 11.46
CA LYS A 102 -11.73 7.47 11.59
C LYS A 102 -11.97 8.35 10.37
N ARG A 103 -10.96 9.10 9.95
CA ARG A 103 -11.07 9.95 8.75
C ARG A 103 -11.30 9.15 7.48
N TRP A 104 -10.62 8.03 7.31
CA TRP A 104 -10.81 7.14 6.18
C TRP A 104 -12.24 6.63 6.11
N ARG A 105 -12.75 6.08 7.20
CA ARG A 105 -14.10 5.52 7.29
C ARG A 105 -15.17 6.58 7.07
N GLU A 106 -15.02 7.75 7.66
CA GLU A 106 -15.93 8.88 7.45
C GLU A 106 -15.90 9.33 5.98
N GLY A 107 -14.73 9.44 5.37
CA GLY A 107 -14.58 9.80 3.96
C GLY A 107 -15.20 8.79 3.00
N VAL A 108 -15.11 7.48 3.31
CA VAL A 108 -15.73 6.43 2.50
C VAL A 108 -17.25 6.41 2.67
N LYS A 109 -17.77 6.59 3.91
CA LYS A 109 -19.21 6.61 4.20
C LYS A 109 -19.91 7.86 3.70
N HIS A 110 -19.22 8.98 3.80
CA HIS A 110 -19.75 10.31 3.47
C HIS A 110 -18.79 11.04 2.54
N PRO A 111 -18.63 10.59 1.28
CA PRO A 111 -17.68 11.18 0.35
C PRO A 111 -18.02 12.66 0.14
N GLN A 112 -17.04 13.50 0.46
CA GLN A 112 -17.15 14.94 0.24
C GLN A 112 -16.79 15.27 -1.20
N ALA A 113 -17.37 16.33 -1.73
CA ALA A 113 -16.94 16.87 -3.00
C ALA A 113 -15.44 17.23 -2.92
N PRO A 114 -14.63 16.84 -3.91
CA PRO A 114 -13.21 17.17 -3.91
C PRO A 114 -13.00 18.68 -3.79
N LYS A 115 -12.03 19.07 -2.96
CA LYS A 115 -11.62 20.46 -2.89
C LYS A 115 -11.10 20.91 -4.25
N GLN A 116 -11.61 22.01 -4.77
CA GLN A 116 -11.07 22.60 -5.97
C GLN A 116 -9.71 23.24 -5.67
N VAL A 117 -8.68 22.75 -6.33
CA VAL A 117 -7.28 23.22 -6.20
C VAL A 117 -6.65 23.52 -7.57
N LEU A 118 -7.27 23.07 -8.67
CA LEU A 118 -6.88 23.39 -10.03
C LEU A 118 -7.89 24.34 -10.65
N PHE A 119 -7.40 25.41 -11.21
CA PHE A 119 -8.21 26.44 -11.88
C PHE A 119 -7.65 26.71 -13.26
N ARG A 120 -8.53 26.76 -14.26
CA ARG A 120 -8.17 27.37 -15.56
C ARG A 120 -8.23 28.87 -15.42
N ALA A 121 -7.20 29.56 -15.86
CA ALA A 121 -7.09 31.00 -15.82
C ALA A 121 -6.66 31.56 -17.17
N ASP A 122 -7.19 32.72 -17.51
CA ASP A 122 -6.62 33.53 -18.57
C ASP A 122 -5.34 34.20 -18.07
N GLU A 123 -4.42 34.52 -18.97
CA GLU A 123 -3.14 35.16 -18.66
C GLU A 123 -3.31 36.45 -17.79
N SER A 124 -4.40 37.19 -18.01
CA SER A 124 -4.72 38.41 -17.26
C SER A 124 -5.21 38.16 -15.84
N ASN A 125 -5.63 36.95 -15.52
CA ASN A 125 -6.24 36.56 -14.23
C ASN A 125 -5.33 35.68 -13.37
N LEU A 126 -4.09 35.43 -13.81
CA LEU A 126 -3.12 34.69 -13.03
C LEU A 126 -2.73 35.47 -11.76
N PRO A 127 -2.48 34.77 -10.63
CA PRO A 127 -1.90 35.39 -9.45
C PRO A 127 -0.57 36.05 -9.79
N ALA A 128 -0.33 37.25 -9.21
CA ALA A 128 0.90 37.98 -9.45
C ALA A 128 2.10 37.24 -8.83
N VAL A 129 3.05 36.86 -9.66
CA VAL A 129 4.32 36.26 -9.23
C VAL A 129 5.30 37.37 -8.91
N PRO A 130 5.96 37.37 -7.74
CA PRO A 130 6.98 38.38 -7.42
C PRO A 130 8.08 38.41 -8.48
N ALA A 131 8.48 39.60 -8.93
CA ALA A 131 9.49 39.77 -9.98
C ALA A 131 10.87 39.16 -9.60
N SER A 132 11.13 38.97 -8.32
CA SER A 132 12.34 38.32 -7.80
C SER A 132 12.32 36.81 -7.87
N GLN A 133 11.16 36.18 -8.14
CA GLN A 133 11.06 34.75 -8.22
C GLN A 133 11.50 34.27 -9.61
N PRO A 134 12.37 33.26 -9.70
CA PRO A 134 12.73 32.65 -10.97
C PRO A 134 11.51 31.92 -11.58
N LYS A 135 11.51 31.81 -12.90
CA LYS A 135 10.56 30.98 -13.61
C LYS A 135 11.13 29.58 -13.79
N TYR A 136 10.39 28.57 -13.35
CA TYR A 136 10.82 27.18 -13.42
C TYR A 136 10.29 26.50 -14.70
N ASP A 137 11.04 25.49 -15.19
CA ASP A 137 10.54 24.58 -16.21
C ASP A 137 9.59 23.57 -15.59
N LEU A 138 9.93 23.07 -14.41
CA LEU A 138 9.19 22.01 -13.70
C LEU A 138 9.01 22.40 -12.24
N ILE A 139 7.77 22.27 -11.75
CA ILE A 139 7.46 22.37 -10.31
C ILE A 139 6.92 21.03 -9.85
N TYR A 140 7.65 20.36 -8.97
CA TYR A 140 7.23 19.11 -8.32
C TYR A 140 6.54 19.41 -7.01
N ILE A 141 5.43 18.70 -6.73
CA ILE A 141 4.77 18.75 -5.43
C ILE A 141 4.79 17.33 -4.86
N GLY A 142 5.51 17.16 -3.73
CA GLY A 142 5.76 15.90 -3.08
C GLY A 142 7.20 15.40 -3.26
N GLY A 143 7.93 15.35 -2.15
CA GLY A 143 9.39 15.15 -2.11
C GLY A 143 9.84 13.70 -1.93
N ALA A 144 8.93 12.70 -1.83
CA ALA A 144 9.33 11.32 -1.73
C ALA A 144 9.78 10.77 -3.11
N LEU A 145 8.90 10.11 -3.86
CA LEU A 145 9.26 9.63 -5.20
C LEU A 145 9.51 10.78 -6.19
N GLY A 146 8.91 11.95 -5.94
CA GLY A 146 9.07 13.13 -6.81
C GLY A 146 10.51 13.61 -6.92
N VAL A 147 11.30 13.56 -5.82
CA VAL A 147 12.69 14.05 -5.85
C VAL A 147 13.59 13.24 -6.78
N ILE A 148 13.31 11.95 -6.95
CA ILE A 148 14.11 11.06 -7.81
C ILE A 148 14.04 11.56 -9.26
N HIS A 149 12.81 11.78 -9.75
CA HIS A 149 12.62 12.29 -11.11
C HIS A 149 13.03 13.76 -11.24
N ALA A 150 12.76 14.59 -10.23
CA ALA A 150 13.17 15.98 -10.19
C ALA A 150 14.69 16.14 -10.33
N ALA A 151 15.46 15.31 -9.63
CA ALA A 151 16.93 15.32 -9.72
C ALA A 151 17.42 14.92 -11.11
N VAL A 152 16.80 13.94 -11.76
CA VAL A 152 17.13 13.56 -13.15
C VAL A 152 16.86 14.72 -14.10
N MET A 153 15.69 15.37 -14.00
CA MET A 153 15.33 16.48 -14.88
C MET A 153 16.22 17.71 -14.68
N ALA A 154 16.57 18.02 -13.43
CA ALA A 154 17.53 19.11 -13.16
C ALA A 154 18.90 18.85 -13.78
N ARG A 155 19.37 17.61 -13.74
CA ARG A 155 20.65 17.21 -14.38
C ARG A 155 20.61 17.30 -15.91
N LEU A 156 19.43 17.24 -16.53
CA LEU A 156 19.22 17.52 -17.94
C LEU A 156 19.23 19.03 -18.26
N GLY A 157 19.39 19.90 -17.26
CA GLY A 157 19.51 21.34 -17.40
C GLY A 157 18.20 22.12 -17.22
N TYR A 158 17.13 21.47 -16.80
CA TYR A 158 15.86 22.15 -16.48
C TYR A 158 15.93 22.88 -15.14
N GLN A 159 15.29 24.05 -15.08
CA GLN A 159 15.07 24.77 -13.81
C GLN A 159 13.95 24.07 -13.04
N VAL A 160 14.30 23.43 -11.92
CA VAL A 160 13.38 22.57 -11.16
C VAL A 160 13.17 23.12 -9.75
N LEU A 161 11.91 23.23 -9.34
CA LEU A 161 11.51 23.47 -7.96
C LEU A 161 10.76 22.24 -7.43
N LEU A 162 11.09 21.83 -6.20
CA LEU A 162 10.39 20.79 -5.47
C LEU A 162 9.75 21.39 -4.20
N LEU A 163 8.45 21.21 -4.01
CA LEU A 163 7.73 21.54 -2.79
C LEU A 163 7.49 20.26 -1.97
N GLU A 164 7.83 20.29 -0.69
CA GLU A 164 7.53 19.22 0.26
C GLU A 164 6.87 19.81 1.51
N ARG A 165 5.75 19.22 1.92
CA ARG A 165 4.95 19.70 3.06
C ARG A 165 5.60 19.44 4.41
N LEU A 166 6.39 18.38 4.51
CA LEU A 166 7.12 17.99 5.72
C LEU A 166 8.59 18.35 5.59
N PRO A 167 9.39 18.29 6.66
CA PRO A 167 10.83 18.37 6.54
C PRO A 167 11.36 17.38 5.53
N PHE A 168 12.10 17.86 4.53
CA PHE A 168 12.54 17.05 3.40
C PHE A 168 13.51 15.93 3.81
N GLY A 169 13.43 14.79 3.11
CA GLY A 169 14.36 13.68 3.29
C GLY A 169 13.99 12.73 4.43
N ARG A 170 12.79 12.84 4.99
CA ARG A 170 12.28 11.93 6.01
C ARG A 170 11.36 10.87 5.41
N MET A 171 11.55 9.62 5.85
CA MET A 171 10.73 8.49 5.48
C MET A 171 10.57 7.54 6.68
N ASN A 172 9.35 7.12 6.96
CA ASN A 172 9.04 6.28 8.11
C ASN A 172 9.01 4.77 7.79
N ARG A 173 9.32 4.39 6.54
CA ARG A 173 9.36 3.00 6.09
C ARG A 173 10.58 2.76 5.21
N GLU A 174 11.02 1.52 5.15
CA GLU A 174 12.01 1.04 4.19
C GLU A 174 11.39 0.91 2.80
N TRP A 175 12.23 0.96 1.78
CA TRP A 175 11.87 0.63 0.42
C TRP A 175 12.66 -0.57 -0.06
N ASN A 176 11.96 -1.51 -0.67
CA ASN A 176 12.59 -2.70 -1.23
C ASN A 176 12.61 -2.61 -2.77
N ILE A 177 13.70 -3.09 -3.35
CA ILE A 177 13.94 -3.06 -4.79
C ILE A 177 14.86 -4.24 -5.17
N SER A 178 15.01 -4.53 -6.46
CA SER A 178 16.06 -5.41 -6.98
C SER A 178 17.24 -4.61 -7.54
N ARG A 179 18.41 -5.25 -7.67
CA ARG A 179 19.58 -4.64 -8.33
C ARG A 179 19.28 -4.27 -9.78
N ASP A 180 18.57 -5.14 -10.50
CA ASP A 180 18.21 -4.91 -11.90
C ASP A 180 17.27 -3.69 -12.07
N GLU A 181 16.38 -3.45 -11.10
CA GLU A 181 15.53 -2.27 -11.10
C GLU A 181 16.33 -1.01 -10.78
N PHE A 182 17.17 -1.06 -9.72
CA PHE A 182 17.98 0.10 -9.33
C PHE A 182 19.00 0.50 -10.39
N GLN A 183 19.46 -0.45 -11.22
CA GLN A 183 20.39 -0.19 -12.33
C GLN A 183 19.89 0.94 -13.24
N ARG A 184 18.54 1.13 -13.35
CA ARG A 184 17.97 2.23 -14.14
C ARG A 184 18.35 3.62 -13.63
N LEU A 185 18.57 3.77 -12.32
CA LEU A 185 19.03 5.04 -11.73
C LEU A 185 20.52 5.25 -11.99
N ILE A 186 21.29 4.18 -12.08
CA ILE A 186 22.70 4.22 -12.49
C ILE A 186 22.82 4.54 -13.98
N ASP A 187 22.03 3.92 -14.83
CA ASP A 187 21.99 4.16 -16.28
C ASP A 187 21.58 5.60 -16.62
N LEU A 188 20.83 6.26 -15.75
CA LEU A 188 20.46 7.68 -15.83
C LEU A 188 21.53 8.60 -15.23
N ASP A 189 22.70 8.08 -14.83
CA ASP A 189 23.75 8.81 -14.13
C ASP A 189 23.28 9.47 -12.81
N LEU A 190 22.11 9.08 -12.29
CA LEU A 190 21.62 9.62 -11.02
C LEU A 190 22.39 9.04 -9.83
N PHE A 191 22.80 7.78 -9.89
CA PHE A 191 23.63 7.13 -8.88
C PHE A 191 24.86 6.50 -9.50
N THR A 192 25.96 6.53 -8.77
CA THR A 192 27.10 5.64 -9.03
C THR A 192 26.87 4.29 -8.35
N PRO A 193 27.52 3.20 -8.81
CA PRO A 193 27.46 1.92 -8.10
C PRO A 193 27.86 2.03 -6.62
N ALA A 194 28.86 2.84 -6.30
CA ALA A 194 29.32 3.05 -4.93
C ALA A 194 28.28 3.76 -4.04
N GLU A 195 27.59 4.77 -4.56
CA GLU A 195 26.51 5.43 -3.86
C GLU A 195 25.32 4.48 -3.61
N PHE A 196 25.04 3.60 -4.57
CA PHE A 196 24.01 2.57 -4.39
C PHE A 196 24.36 1.62 -3.25
N GLU A 197 25.60 1.07 -3.24
CA GLU A 197 26.05 0.21 -2.13
C GLU A 197 25.97 0.94 -0.77
N GLY A 198 26.22 2.25 -0.76
CA GLY A 198 26.18 3.07 0.46
C GLY A 198 24.79 3.28 1.06
N ILE A 199 23.73 3.03 0.31
CA ILE A 199 22.33 3.17 0.79
C ILE A 199 21.62 1.82 0.99
N ILE A 200 22.31 0.70 0.74
CA ILE A 200 21.77 -0.64 1.03
C ILE A 200 21.81 -0.88 2.53
N ALA A 201 20.64 -1.00 3.15
CA ALA A 201 20.52 -1.39 4.55
C ALA A 201 20.73 -2.90 4.71
N ARG A 202 20.20 -3.69 3.77
CA ARG A 202 20.38 -5.15 3.69
C ARG A 202 20.08 -5.66 2.28
N GLU A 203 20.85 -6.65 1.86
CA GLU A 203 20.50 -7.53 0.75
C GLU A 203 20.29 -8.94 1.26
N TYR A 204 19.19 -9.57 0.89
CA TYR A 204 18.89 -10.94 1.26
C TYR A 204 18.83 -11.85 0.02
N VAL A 205 18.98 -13.15 0.23
CA VAL A 205 19.23 -14.12 -0.85
C VAL A 205 17.99 -14.37 -1.67
N ASP A 206 16.83 -14.53 -1.01
CA ASP A 206 15.60 -14.96 -1.67
C ASP A 206 14.37 -14.48 -0.92
N GLY A 207 13.28 -14.31 -1.67
CA GLY A 207 11.95 -14.09 -1.15
C GLY A 207 11.02 -15.22 -1.58
N PHE A 208 9.98 -15.46 -0.79
CA PHE A 208 9.05 -16.56 -1.04
C PHE A 208 7.62 -16.07 -1.18
N SER A 209 6.86 -16.78 -2.02
CA SER A 209 5.42 -16.54 -2.17
C SER A 209 4.66 -17.85 -2.10
N LYS A 210 3.60 -17.89 -1.30
CA LYS A 210 2.74 -19.06 -1.13
C LYS A 210 1.37 -18.66 -0.59
N PHE A 211 0.32 -19.13 -1.23
CA PHE A 211 -1.02 -19.03 -0.68
C PHE A 211 -1.44 -20.33 0.01
N PHE A 212 -2.24 -20.20 1.05
CA PHE A 212 -2.75 -21.32 1.82
C PHE A 212 -3.51 -22.31 0.92
N ASP A 213 -3.20 -23.59 1.00
CA ASP A 213 -3.73 -24.59 0.09
C ASP A 213 -4.11 -25.93 0.77
N ALA A 214 -4.28 -25.93 2.10
CA ALA A 214 -4.57 -27.16 2.83
C ALA A 214 -5.83 -27.87 2.32
N TYR A 215 -6.83 -27.11 1.88
CA TYR A 215 -8.11 -27.63 1.40
C TYR A 215 -8.23 -27.65 -0.13
N ASN A 216 -7.18 -27.28 -0.84
CA ASN A 216 -7.21 -27.26 -2.30
C ASN A 216 -7.06 -28.67 -2.88
N PRO A 217 -7.69 -28.96 -4.03
CA PRO A 217 -7.40 -30.16 -4.80
C PRO A 217 -5.90 -30.27 -5.15
N PRO A 218 -5.36 -31.50 -5.31
CA PRO A 218 -3.93 -31.69 -5.57
C PRO A 218 -3.39 -30.90 -6.76
N ASN A 219 -4.19 -30.75 -7.83
CA ASN A 219 -3.84 -29.98 -9.03
C ASN A 219 -3.89 -28.45 -8.86
N CYS A 220 -4.41 -27.98 -7.74
CA CYS A 220 -4.45 -26.56 -7.38
C CYS A 220 -3.49 -26.23 -6.22
N LYS A 221 -2.61 -27.17 -5.85
CA LYS A 221 -1.54 -26.94 -4.89
C LYS A 221 -0.28 -26.53 -5.64
N ALA A 222 0.45 -25.54 -5.11
CA ALA A 222 1.71 -25.10 -5.65
C ALA A 222 2.84 -25.30 -4.65
N LYS A 223 4.04 -25.49 -5.15
CA LYS A 223 5.25 -25.35 -4.35
C LYS A 223 5.40 -23.88 -3.93
N VAL A 224 6.21 -23.63 -2.92
CA VAL A 224 6.62 -22.26 -2.61
C VAL A 224 7.35 -21.69 -3.82
N LEU A 225 6.90 -20.54 -4.31
CA LEU A 225 7.58 -19.80 -5.37
C LEU A 225 8.76 -19.05 -4.78
N SER A 226 9.94 -19.34 -5.27
CA SER A 226 11.18 -18.64 -4.95
C SER A 226 11.35 -17.44 -5.89
N THR A 227 11.73 -16.29 -5.34
CA THR A 227 11.86 -15.01 -6.08
C THR A 227 13.17 -14.30 -5.72
N PRO A 228 14.35 -14.90 -6.06
CA PRO A 228 15.65 -14.48 -5.53
C PRO A 228 16.11 -13.07 -5.95
N LYS A 229 15.42 -12.44 -6.89
CA LYS A 229 15.74 -11.11 -7.39
C LYS A 229 14.57 -10.14 -7.31
N VAL A 230 13.59 -10.43 -6.48
CA VAL A 230 12.39 -9.60 -6.32
C VAL A 230 12.39 -8.99 -4.93
N LEU A 231 12.41 -7.67 -4.85
CA LEU A 231 12.37 -6.91 -3.59
C LEU A 231 13.47 -7.30 -2.58
N ASN A 232 14.55 -7.91 -3.02
CA ASN A 232 15.58 -8.53 -2.17
C ASN A 232 16.63 -7.54 -1.63
N ILE A 233 16.50 -6.25 -1.92
CA ILE A 233 17.34 -5.19 -1.37
C ILE A 233 16.46 -4.24 -0.57
N CYS A 234 16.73 -4.16 0.73
CA CYS A 234 16.18 -3.15 1.61
C CYS A 234 17.08 -1.90 1.55
N LEU A 235 16.52 -0.76 1.20
CA LEU A 235 17.23 0.52 1.14
C LEU A 235 16.96 1.36 2.38
N ASP A 236 17.97 2.12 2.80
CA ASP A 236 17.76 3.30 3.63
C ASP A 236 17.08 4.38 2.78
N ALA A 237 15.75 4.45 2.90
CA ALA A 237 14.94 5.36 2.11
C ALA A 237 15.26 6.84 2.41
N GLU A 238 15.60 7.18 3.65
CA GLU A 238 16.00 8.56 3.98
C GLU A 238 17.34 8.93 3.35
N ALA A 239 18.32 8.00 3.36
CA ALA A 239 19.60 8.22 2.69
C ALA A 239 19.40 8.40 1.18
N LEU A 240 18.57 7.57 0.54
CA LEU A 240 18.23 7.73 -0.88
C LEU A 240 17.63 9.11 -1.17
N LEU A 241 16.63 9.55 -0.37
CA LEU A 241 16.01 10.86 -0.56
C LEU A 241 17.02 12.00 -0.39
N ARG A 242 17.88 11.93 0.63
CA ARG A 242 18.92 12.94 0.86
C ARG A 242 19.88 13.02 -0.32
N VAL A 243 20.39 11.88 -0.82
CA VAL A 243 21.27 11.85 -2.00
C VAL A 243 20.59 12.46 -3.22
N CYS A 244 19.33 12.12 -3.49
CA CYS A 244 18.58 12.71 -4.60
C CYS A 244 18.39 14.22 -4.42
N GLY A 245 18.07 14.68 -3.20
CA GLY A 245 17.93 16.10 -2.90
C GLY A 245 19.23 16.88 -3.08
N ASP A 246 20.34 16.32 -2.66
CA ASP A 246 21.67 16.95 -2.86
C ASP A 246 22.03 17.05 -4.35
N LYS A 247 21.75 16.00 -5.12
CA LYS A 247 21.95 16.02 -6.58
C LYS A 247 21.03 17.00 -7.29
N LEU A 248 19.77 17.14 -6.84
CA LEU A 248 18.87 18.19 -7.32
C LEU A 248 19.47 19.58 -7.10
N ARG A 249 19.92 19.88 -5.89
CA ARG A 249 20.53 21.18 -5.55
C ARG A 249 21.84 21.41 -6.30
N GLN A 250 22.71 20.40 -6.42
CA GLN A 250 23.96 20.48 -7.19
C GLN A 250 23.70 20.78 -8.68
N ALA A 251 22.59 20.33 -9.22
CA ALA A 251 22.16 20.64 -10.59
C ALA A 251 21.46 21.99 -10.73
N GLY A 252 21.38 22.80 -9.68
CA GLY A 252 20.75 24.12 -9.68
C GLY A 252 19.25 24.12 -9.37
N GLY A 253 18.68 22.98 -8.99
CA GLY A 253 17.29 22.90 -8.53
C GLY A 253 17.12 23.37 -7.08
N GLU A 254 15.89 23.72 -6.74
CA GLU A 254 15.53 24.20 -5.41
C GLU A 254 14.57 23.24 -4.70
N ILE A 255 14.65 23.16 -3.38
CA ILE A 255 13.71 22.43 -2.53
C ILE A 255 13.14 23.41 -1.50
N TRP A 256 11.82 23.56 -1.53
CA TRP A 256 11.05 24.25 -0.50
C TRP A 256 10.38 23.22 0.38
N ASP A 257 11.00 22.87 1.47
CA ASP A 257 10.41 22.01 2.48
C ASP A 257 9.47 22.78 3.42
N GLU A 258 8.73 22.07 4.25
CA GLU A 258 7.69 22.62 5.13
C GLU A 258 6.74 23.57 4.38
N THR A 259 6.54 23.31 3.07
CA THR A 259 5.77 24.16 2.17
C THR A 259 4.59 23.38 1.58
N GLU A 260 3.39 23.76 2.00
CA GLU A 260 2.14 23.11 1.59
C GLU A 260 1.61 23.71 0.28
N PHE A 261 1.27 22.83 -0.66
CA PHE A 261 0.53 23.21 -1.87
C PHE A 261 -0.90 23.63 -1.53
N ILE A 262 -1.34 24.77 -2.02
CA ILE A 262 -2.69 25.29 -1.81
C ILE A 262 -3.54 25.21 -3.08
N ARG A 263 -3.02 25.72 -4.21
CA ARG A 263 -3.72 25.74 -5.50
C ARG A 263 -2.78 25.94 -6.68
N ALA A 264 -3.24 25.58 -7.85
CA ALA A 264 -2.62 25.89 -9.13
C ALA A 264 -3.61 26.60 -10.06
N ASP A 265 -3.16 27.69 -10.64
CA ASP A 265 -3.85 28.44 -11.69
C ASP A 265 -3.12 28.19 -13.01
N ILE A 266 -3.80 27.59 -13.97
CA ILE A 266 -3.22 27.07 -15.21
C ILE A 266 -3.71 27.87 -16.39
N SER A 267 -2.80 28.52 -17.09
CA SER A 267 -3.04 29.23 -18.34
C SER A 267 -2.54 28.43 -19.55
N ALA A 268 -2.71 28.99 -20.73
CA ALA A 268 -2.17 28.40 -21.95
C ALA A 268 -0.63 28.34 -21.96
N ARG A 269 0.05 29.23 -21.23
CA ARG A 269 1.51 29.38 -21.27
C ARG A 269 2.24 28.93 -20.03
N GLU A 270 1.60 28.98 -18.88
CA GLU A 270 2.25 28.70 -17.61
C GLU A 270 1.27 28.22 -16.53
N THR A 271 1.82 27.62 -15.50
CA THR A 271 1.11 27.26 -14.28
C THR A 271 1.64 28.10 -13.13
N VAL A 272 0.75 28.79 -12.41
CA VAL A 272 1.09 29.55 -11.20
C VAL A 272 0.64 28.78 -9.99
N ILE A 273 1.59 28.51 -9.09
CA ILE A 273 1.37 27.73 -7.86
C ILE A 273 1.31 28.72 -6.68
N THR A 274 0.25 28.62 -5.90
CA THR A 274 0.16 29.23 -4.58
C THR A 274 0.44 28.17 -3.53
N SER A 275 1.39 28.43 -2.66
CA SER A 275 1.80 27.56 -1.57
C SER A 275 1.89 28.31 -0.25
N LYS A 276 1.97 27.58 0.86
CA LYS A 276 2.08 28.16 2.21
C LYS A 276 3.28 27.57 2.93
N TYR A 277 4.20 28.42 3.37
CA TYR A 277 5.29 27.99 4.24
C TYR A 277 4.74 27.78 5.66
N LEU A 278 4.75 26.56 6.13
CA LEU A 278 4.02 26.16 7.35
C LEU A 278 4.55 26.79 8.63
N PRO A 279 5.88 26.94 8.84
CA PRO A 279 6.41 27.53 10.07
C PRO A 279 5.95 28.97 10.34
N THR A 280 5.81 29.79 9.29
CA THR A 280 5.42 31.20 9.43
C THR A 280 4.01 31.49 8.93
N GLY A 281 3.41 30.60 8.16
CA GLY A 281 2.14 30.81 7.49
C GLY A 281 2.25 31.71 6.25
N GLU A 282 3.45 32.06 5.80
CA GLU A 282 3.71 32.90 4.64
C GLU A 282 3.20 32.25 3.36
N THR A 283 2.50 33.03 2.55
CA THR A 283 2.08 32.61 1.21
C THR A 283 3.21 32.86 0.21
N LYS A 284 3.58 31.80 -0.56
CA LYS A 284 4.55 31.90 -1.64
C LYS A 284 3.84 31.62 -2.97
N ILE A 285 4.16 32.42 -3.99
CA ILE A 285 3.61 32.31 -5.34
C ILE A 285 4.76 32.14 -6.32
N VAL A 286 4.66 31.15 -7.21
CA VAL A 286 5.72 30.80 -8.16
C VAL A 286 5.12 30.32 -9.48
N ALA A 287 5.79 30.58 -10.59
CA ALA A 287 5.38 30.16 -11.92
C ALA A 287 6.31 29.10 -12.51
N GLY A 288 5.73 28.19 -13.28
CA GLY A 288 6.45 27.17 -14.03
C GLY A 288 5.75 26.76 -15.32
N ARG A 289 6.47 26.05 -16.18
CA ARG A 289 5.91 25.55 -17.45
C ARG A 289 5.06 24.30 -17.25
N LEU A 290 5.46 23.41 -16.34
CA LEU A 290 4.81 22.14 -16.07
C LEU A 290 4.78 21.86 -14.57
N LEU A 291 3.60 21.50 -14.06
CA LEU A 291 3.38 20.98 -12.72
C LEU A 291 3.46 19.46 -12.73
N VAL A 292 4.24 18.88 -11.83
CA VAL A 292 4.33 17.43 -11.62
C VAL A 292 3.76 17.10 -10.23
N ASP A 293 2.59 16.46 -10.22
CA ASP A 293 1.93 16.00 -9.01
C ASP A 293 2.55 14.68 -8.54
N ALA A 294 3.32 14.71 -7.47
CA ALA A 294 3.92 13.57 -6.80
C ALA A 294 3.47 13.45 -5.33
N MET A 295 2.29 14.03 -4.98
CA MET A 295 1.77 14.04 -3.60
C MET A 295 1.25 12.69 -3.12
N GLY A 296 1.36 11.65 -3.93
CA GLY A 296 0.89 10.32 -3.59
C GLY A 296 -0.63 10.24 -3.45
N THR A 297 -1.09 9.33 -2.61
CA THR A 297 -2.53 9.08 -2.40
C THR A 297 -3.27 10.24 -1.74
N ALA A 298 -2.56 11.18 -1.14
CA ALA A 298 -3.14 12.38 -0.51
C ALA A 298 -3.33 13.55 -1.50
N SER A 299 -3.01 13.38 -2.79
CA SER A 299 -3.09 14.45 -3.78
C SER A 299 -4.50 15.01 -3.93
N PRO A 300 -4.74 16.27 -3.58
CA PRO A 300 -6.03 16.92 -3.82
C PRO A 300 -6.28 17.15 -5.32
N ILE A 301 -5.23 17.18 -6.13
CA ILE A 301 -5.31 17.27 -7.60
C ILE A 301 -5.91 15.97 -8.16
N ALA A 302 -5.38 14.82 -7.75
CA ALA A 302 -5.90 13.52 -8.17
C ALA A 302 -7.37 13.35 -7.75
N TRP A 303 -7.74 13.81 -6.57
CA TRP A 303 -9.12 13.81 -6.09
C TRP A 303 -10.01 14.74 -6.92
N GLN A 304 -9.58 15.94 -7.25
CA GLN A 304 -10.35 16.87 -8.07
C GLN A 304 -10.58 16.33 -9.48
N LEU A 305 -9.55 15.75 -10.11
CA LEU A 305 -9.63 15.26 -11.48
C LEU A 305 -10.47 14.00 -11.64
N ASN A 306 -10.52 13.14 -10.62
CA ASN A 306 -11.17 11.83 -10.68
C ASN A 306 -12.43 11.73 -9.80
N GLY A 307 -12.64 12.63 -8.85
CA GLY A 307 -13.80 12.63 -7.96
C GLY A 307 -13.94 11.31 -7.20
N VAL A 308 -15.16 10.77 -7.18
CA VAL A 308 -15.46 9.48 -6.53
C VAL A 308 -14.77 8.28 -7.19
N HIS A 309 -14.19 8.45 -8.37
CA HIS A 309 -13.43 7.43 -9.07
C HIS A 309 -11.92 7.56 -8.85
N ALA A 310 -11.49 8.43 -7.95
CA ALA A 310 -10.07 8.59 -7.64
C ALA A 310 -9.44 7.26 -7.17
N PHE A 311 -10.20 6.48 -6.40
CA PHE A 311 -9.83 5.14 -5.95
C PHE A 311 -11.06 4.24 -5.96
N ASP A 312 -10.92 3.02 -6.49
CA ASP A 312 -11.97 1.99 -6.47
C ASP A 312 -11.63 0.83 -5.54
N SER A 313 -10.38 0.77 -5.10
CA SER A 313 -9.85 -0.27 -4.24
C SER A 313 -8.97 0.31 -3.13
N VAL A 314 -8.73 -0.48 -2.12
CA VAL A 314 -7.84 -0.14 -1.01
C VAL A 314 -7.15 -1.37 -0.47
N CYS A 315 -5.92 -1.18 -0.03
CA CYS A 315 -5.14 -2.15 0.71
C CYS A 315 -4.85 -1.56 2.11
N PRO A 316 -5.73 -1.80 3.11
CA PRO A 316 -5.38 -1.46 4.48
C PRO A 316 -4.24 -2.37 4.92
N THR A 317 -3.21 -1.75 5.47
CA THR A 317 -1.95 -2.41 5.85
C THR A 317 -1.61 -2.05 7.27
N VAL A 318 -1.24 -3.04 8.06
CA VAL A 318 -0.66 -2.88 9.40
C VAL A 318 0.60 -3.71 9.51
N GLY A 319 1.45 -3.40 10.48
CA GLY A 319 2.66 -4.15 10.71
C GLY A 319 3.51 -3.54 11.81
N ALA A 320 4.69 -4.08 11.98
CA ALA A 320 5.67 -3.55 12.91
C ALA A 320 7.11 -3.92 12.49
N ALA A 321 8.03 -3.02 12.79
CA ALA A 321 9.45 -3.33 12.82
C ALA A 321 9.80 -3.94 14.17
N ILE A 322 10.51 -5.07 14.16
CA ILE A 322 10.88 -5.88 15.32
C ILE A 322 12.39 -6.05 15.29
N SER A 323 13.09 -5.67 16.35
CA SER A 323 14.56 -5.71 16.38
C SER A 323 15.13 -7.04 16.83
N SER A 324 14.41 -7.80 17.66
CA SER A 324 14.86 -9.08 18.18
C SER A 324 13.73 -9.84 18.88
N GLY A 325 14.03 -11.04 19.39
CA GLY A 325 13.12 -11.84 20.20
C GLY A 325 12.56 -13.08 19.50
N PHE A 326 12.85 -13.25 18.22
CA PHE A 326 12.59 -14.53 17.56
C PHE A 326 13.64 -15.57 17.96
N GLU A 327 13.20 -16.82 18.05
CA GLU A 327 14.12 -17.93 18.25
C GLU A 327 14.96 -18.16 16.98
N PRO A 328 16.25 -18.52 17.11
CA PRO A 328 17.18 -18.59 15.98
C PRO A 328 16.71 -19.50 14.81
N GLU A 329 15.92 -20.52 15.10
CA GLU A 329 15.45 -21.48 14.09
C GLU A 329 14.13 -21.07 13.42
N VAL A 330 13.51 -19.98 13.87
CA VAL A 330 12.19 -19.55 13.36
C VAL A 330 12.31 -18.69 12.11
N TRP A 331 13.39 -17.94 12.00
CA TRP A 331 13.62 -17.04 10.87
C TRP A 331 15.13 -16.88 10.60
N ASP A 332 15.49 -16.88 9.33
CA ASP A 332 16.82 -16.59 8.82
C ASP A 332 16.77 -15.27 8.04
N ALA A 333 17.57 -14.28 8.46
CA ALA A 333 17.68 -12.96 7.84
C ALA A 333 18.15 -12.95 6.37
N LYS A 334 18.48 -14.13 5.84
CA LYS A 334 18.79 -14.30 4.41
C LYS A 334 17.57 -14.44 3.54
N TYR A 335 16.37 -14.57 4.13
CA TYR A 335 15.14 -14.87 3.42
C TYR A 335 14.02 -13.96 3.89
N GLY A 336 13.12 -13.60 2.95
CA GLY A 336 11.90 -12.86 3.22
C GLY A 336 10.67 -13.60 2.72
N ASP A 337 9.49 -13.18 3.18
CA ASP A 337 8.22 -13.55 2.55
C ASP A 337 7.72 -12.36 1.74
N VAL A 338 7.40 -12.58 0.49
CA VAL A 338 6.93 -11.50 -0.40
C VAL A 338 5.41 -11.44 -0.45
N LEU A 339 4.75 -12.60 -0.59
CA LEU A 339 3.29 -12.70 -0.53
C LEU A 339 2.94 -14.05 0.12
N PHE A 340 2.58 -14.04 1.37
CA PHE A 340 2.32 -15.27 2.10
C PHE A 340 0.95 -15.21 2.79
N SER A 341 0.04 -16.13 2.48
CA SER A 341 -1.19 -16.26 3.25
C SER A 341 -1.07 -17.38 4.26
N HIS A 342 -1.40 -17.09 5.52
CA HIS A 342 -1.49 -18.06 6.60
C HIS A 342 -2.95 -18.29 6.96
N GLY A 343 -3.40 -19.53 6.81
CA GLY A 343 -4.80 -19.88 7.00
C GLY A 343 -5.70 -19.53 5.81
N ASP A 344 -6.95 -19.87 5.94
CA ASP A 344 -7.95 -19.68 4.89
C ASP A 344 -8.59 -18.30 4.98
N ILE A 345 -9.34 -17.93 3.94
CA ILE A 345 -10.09 -16.67 3.90
C ILE A 345 -11.11 -16.63 5.04
N SER A 346 -11.08 -15.57 5.80
CA SER A 346 -11.99 -15.35 6.93
C SER A 346 -12.73 -14.03 6.81
N ARG A 347 -14.03 -14.05 7.05
CA ARG A 347 -14.88 -12.85 7.02
C ARG A 347 -14.76 -12.06 5.72
N GLY A 348 -14.64 -12.75 4.58
CA GLY A 348 -14.44 -12.14 3.27
C GLY A 348 -13.09 -11.45 3.08
N ARG A 349 -12.10 -11.71 3.94
CA ARG A 349 -10.75 -11.14 3.87
C ARG A 349 -9.71 -12.25 3.69
N GLN A 350 -8.89 -12.12 2.67
CA GLN A 350 -7.66 -12.89 2.55
C GLN A 350 -6.52 -12.09 3.17
N LEU A 351 -6.12 -12.48 4.37
CA LEU A 351 -4.99 -11.86 5.06
C LEU A 351 -3.69 -12.31 4.42
N ILE A 352 -2.87 -11.36 4.02
CA ILE A 352 -1.60 -11.58 3.34
C ILE A 352 -0.48 -11.02 4.21
N TRP A 353 0.55 -11.82 4.39
CA TRP A 353 1.74 -11.49 5.16
C TRP A 353 2.90 -11.18 4.23
N GLU A 354 3.69 -10.20 4.62
CA GLU A 354 5.03 -9.93 4.10
C GLU A 354 6.00 -9.82 5.26
N LEU A 355 7.21 -10.31 5.06
CA LEU A 355 8.29 -10.20 6.03
C LEU A 355 9.56 -9.83 5.28
N PHE A 356 10.11 -8.67 5.60
CA PHE A 356 11.32 -8.17 4.97
C PHE A 356 12.44 -7.99 6.00
N PRO A 357 13.61 -8.59 5.74
CA PRO A 357 14.82 -8.33 6.51
C PRO A 357 15.23 -6.86 6.40
N GLY A 358 15.47 -6.21 7.53
CA GLY A 358 15.97 -4.85 7.64
C GLY A 358 17.44 -4.78 8.04
N ALA A 359 17.89 -3.63 8.52
CA ALA A 359 19.25 -3.43 9.00
C ALA A 359 19.55 -4.28 10.25
N GLY A 360 20.73 -4.88 10.31
CA GLY A 360 21.13 -5.72 11.44
C GLY A 360 20.24 -6.96 11.59
N GLU A 361 19.63 -7.14 12.74
CA GLU A 361 18.67 -8.22 13.04
C GLU A 361 17.21 -7.78 12.92
N GLU A 362 16.96 -6.54 12.51
CA GLU A 362 15.62 -6.01 12.38
C GLU A 362 14.87 -6.69 11.23
N ILE A 363 13.61 -6.96 11.47
CA ILE A 363 12.65 -7.36 10.45
C ILE A 363 11.44 -6.44 10.49
N THR A 364 10.85 -6.20 9.33
CA THR A 364 9.53 -5.59 9.23
C THR A 364 8.53 -6.64 8.77
N VAL A 365 7.47 -6.80 9.56
CA VAL A 365 6.37 -7.72 9.24
C VAL A 365 5.13 -6.90 8.93
N TYR A 366 4.49 -7.21 7.80
CA TYR A 366 3.25 -6.59 7.38
C TYR A 366 2.11 -7.60 7.31
N LEU A 367 0.92 -7.13 7.61
CA LEU A 367 -0.35 -7.80 7.36
C LEU A 367 -1.26 -6.87 6.58
N PHE A 368 -1.81 -7.35 5.48
CA PHE A 368 -2.70 -6.56 4.65
C PHE A 368 -3.76 -7.43 3.94
N HIS A 369 -4.74 -6.79 3.35
CA HIS A 369 -5.68 -7.43 2.43
C HIS A 369 -6.16 -6.44 1.38
N TYR A 370 -6.76 -6.95 0.32
CA TYR A 370 -7.34 -6.12 -0.74
C TYR A 370 -8.84 -6.14 -0.69
N HIS A 371 -9.47 -4.98 -0.85
CA HIS A 371 -10.91 -4.90 -1.06
C HIS A 371 -11.32 -3.66 -1.86
N GLN A 372 -12.54 -3.68 -2.38
CA GLN A 372 -13.13 -2.50 -3.00
C GLN A 372 -13.45 -1.45 -1.94
N VAL A 373 -13.28 -0.18 -2.30
CA VAL A 373 -13.77 0.93 -1.48
C VAL A 373 -15.29 0.83 -1.42
N ASN A 374 -15.83 0.59 -0.22
CA ASN A 374 -17.25 0.36 -0.02
C ASN A 374 -17.67 0.91 1.35
N PRO A 375 -18.78 1.70 1.42
CA PRO A 375 -19.30 2.23 2.69
C PRO A 375 -19.65 1.15 3.73
N GLU A 376 -20.07 -0.04 3.29
CA GLU A 376 -20.38 -1.16 4.19
C GLU A 376 -19.12 -1.86 4.70
N ASN A 377 -17.99 -1.70 4.00
CA ASN A 377 -16.71 -2.28 4.35
C ASN A 377 -15.56 -1.30 4.06
N PRO A 378 -15.42 -0.22 4.84
CA PRO A 378 -14.39 0.76 4.61
C PRO A 378 -12.98 0.29 5.01
N GLY A 379 -12.87 -0.85 5.68
CA GLY A 379 -11.65 -1.36 6.30
C GLY A 379 -11.37 -0.73 7.68
N SER A 380 -10.64 -1.47 8.53
CA SER A 380 -10.26 -1.03 9.87
C SER A 380 -8.81 -1.43 10.16
N LEU A 381 -7.96 -0.45 10.44
CA LEU A 381 -6.57 -0.69 10.86
C LEU A 381 -6.51 -1.25 12.28
N LEU A 382 -7.39 -0.81 13.17
CA LEU A 382 -7.46 -1.30 14.55
C LEU A 382 -7.85 -2.78 14.62
N GLU A 383 -8.87 -3.18 13.84
CA GLU A 383 -9.25 -4.58 13.70
C GLU A 383 -8.10 -5.42 13.14
N MET A 384 -7.38 -4.88 12.15
CA MET A 384 -6.24 -5.56 11.55
C MET A 384 -5.06 -5.68 12.50
N TYR A 385 -4.81 -4.69 13.37
CA TYR A 385 -3.79 -4.82 14.41
C TYR A 385 -4.15 -5.89 15.42
N GLU A 386 -5.42 -5.99 15.80
CA GLU A 386 -5.87 -7.07 16.69
C GLU A 386 -5.64 -8.44 16.05
N ASP A 387 -5.94 -8.58 14.75
CA ASP A 387 -5.62 -9.78 13.97
C ASP A 387 -4.09 -10.00 13.86
N PHE A 388 -3.31 -8.95 13.58
CA PHE A 388 -1.85 -9.02 13.44
C PHE A 388 -1.19 -9.61 14.68
N PHE A 389 -1.43 -9.03 15.85
CA PHE A 389 -0.82 -9.50 17.09
C PHE A 389 -1.34 -10.89 17.52
N THR A 390 -2.58 -11.21 17.18
CA THR A 390 -3.18 -12.50 17.50
C THR A 390 -2.65 -13.62 16.61
N ILE A 391 -2.42 -13.35 15.32
CA ILE A 391 -2.06 -14.37 14.32
C ILE A 391 -0.54 -14.49 14.13
N LEU A 392 0.22 -13.45 14.46
CA LEU A 392 1.69 -13.48 14.30
C LEU A 392 2.36 -14.75 14.88
N PRO A 393 1.99 -15.25 16.08
CA PRO A 393 2.56 -16.50 16.61
C PRO A 393 2.22 -17.75 15.79
N GLU A 394 1.14 -17.74 15.01
CA GLU A 394 0.80 -18.82 14.09
C GLU A 394 1.59 -18.71 12.78
N TYR A 395 1.71 -17.49 12.27
CA TYR A 395 2.47 -17.20 11.06
C TYR A 395 3.97 -17.46 11.27
N ARG A 396 4.51 -16.95 12.37
CA ARG A 396 5.90 -17.18 12.80
C ARG A 396 5.91 -17.57 14.27
N ARG A 397 6.28 -18.80 14.57
CA ARG A 397 6.35 -19.29 15.95
C ARG A 397 7.24 -18.37 16.79
N CYS A 398 6.64 -17.62 17.70
CA CYS A 398 7.34 -16.71 18.58
C CYS A 398 6.62 -16.58 19.92
N ASP A 399 7.36 -16.23 20.93
CA ASP A 399 6.82 -15.75 22.19
C ASP A 399 6.67 -14.22 22.05
N MET A 400 5.44 -13.78 21.94
CA MET A 400 5.12 -12.37 21.69
C MET A 400 5.66 -11.44 22.78
N ASP A 401 5.81 -11.93 24.01
CA ASP A 401 6.31 -11.14 25.13
C ASP A 401 7.85 -11.02 25.15
N LYS A 402 8.54 -11.79 24.29
CA LYS A 402 9.99 -11.67 24.05
C LYS A 402 10.34 -10.78 22.88
N LEU A 403 9.37 -10.43 22.03
CA LEU A 403 9.63 -9.59 20.88
C LEU A 403 9.95 -8.15 21.31
N VAL A 404 10.99 -7.59 20.73
CA VAL A 404 11.39 -6.19 20.96
C VAL A 404 10.86 -5.32 19.84
N TRP A 405 9.75 -4.65 20.09
CA TRP A 405 9.05 -3.79 19.16
C TRP A 405 9.77 -2.46 18.96
N ARG A 406 9.93 -2.02 17.73
CA ARG A 406 10.60 -0.75 17.39
C ARG A 406 9.60 0.35 17.03
N LYS A 407 8.77 0.08 16.06
CA LYS A 407 7.76 1.04 15.57
C LYS A 407 6.63 0.29 14.87
N PRO A 408 5.40 0.77 14.93
CA PRO A 408 4.32 0.27 14.10
C PRO A 408 4.44 0.82 12.67
N THR A 409 3.93 0.06 11.70
CA THR A 409 3.73 0.50 10.32
C THR A 409 2.26 0.35 9.98
N PHE A 410 1.65 1.37 9.39
CA PHE A 410 0.23 1.35 9.09
C PHE A 410 -0.17 2.34 8.01
N GLY A 411 -1.29 2.08 7.36
CA GLY A 411 -1.90 2.98 6.42
C GLY A 411 -2.95 2.34 5.56
N TYR A 412 -3.64 3.19 4.84
CA TYR A 412 -4.49 2.80 3.73
C TYR A 412 -3.75 3.09 2.44
N ILE A 413 -3.60 2.08 1.59
CA ILE A 413 -3.00 2.22 0.27
C ILE A 413 -4.13 2.13 -0.75
N PRO A 414 -4.73 3.27 -1.14
CA PRO A 414 -5.76 3.27 -2.16
C PRO A 414 -5.14 2.98 -3.52
N GLY A 415 -5.90 2.30 -4.36
CA GLY A 415 -5.52 1.92 -5.70
C GLY A 415 -6.65 2.08 -6.68
N HIS A 416 -6.33 1.94 -7.95
CA HIS A 416 -7.30 1.95 -9.02
C HIS A 416 -7.07 0.72 -9.91
N PHE A 417 -8.13 -0.07 -10.11
CA PHE A 417 -8.10 -1.22 -11.01
C PHE A 417 -8.32 -0.79 -12.45
N SER A 418 -7.40 0.00 -12.98
CA SER A 418 -7.45 0.46 -14.35
C SER A 418 -7.28 -0.70 -15.34
N ILE A 419 -8.19 -0.78 -16.29
CA ILE A 419 -8.14 -1.72 -17.42
C ILE A 419 -7.96 -1.01 -18.77
N GLY A 420 -8.11 0.29 -18.78
CA GLY A 420 -8.00 1.11 -19.99
C GLY A 420 -7.37 2.47 -19.74
N SER A 421 -7.00 3.13 -20.82
CA SER A 421 -6.36 4.45 -20.77
C SER A 421 -7.30 5.57 -20.30
N SER A 422 -8.60 5.37 -20.41
CA SER A 422 -9.64 6.35 -20.08
C SER A 422 -10.21 6.20 -18.67
N ASP A 423 -9.78 5.18 -17.91
CA ASP A 423 -10.37 4.87 -16.60
C ASP A 423 -9.98 5.88 -15.53
N ARG A 424 -8.90 6.62 -15.75
CA ARG A 424 -8.38 7.58 -14.80
C ARG A 424 -7.71 8.76 -15.49
N VAL A 425 -8.02 9.96 -15.02
CA VAL A 425 -7.38 11.21 -15.45
C VAL A 425 -6.09 11.40 -14.66
N VAL A 426 -4.96 11.38 -15.35
CA VAL A 426 -3.60 11.53 -14.78
C VAL A 426 -2.85 12.73 -15.33
N ALA A 427 -3.45 13.42 -16.28
CA ALA A 427 -2.89 14.61 -16.93
C ALA A 427 -3.96 15.69 -17.08
N PHE A 428 -3.49 16.90 -17.16
CA PHE A 428 -4.25 18.11 -17.47
C PHE A 428 -3.31 19.06 -18.23
N ASP A 429 -3.82 20.13 -18.82
CA ASP A 429 -2.95 21.10 -19.45
C ASP A 429 -1.87 21.55 -18.46
N ARG A 430 -0.60 21.42 -18.88
CA ARG A 430 0.57 21.75 -18.04
C ARG A 430 0.63 21.06 -16.66
N LEU A 431 0.06 19.86 -16.56
CA LEU A 431 0.09 19.05 -15.37
C LEU A 431 0.15 17.56 -15.70
N ILE A 432 1.03 16.83 -15.01
CA ILE A 432 1.09 15.36 -15.03
C ILE A 432 1.25 14.81 -13.61
N ALA A 433 0.50 13.76 -13.29
CA ALA A 433 0.68 13.01 -12.05
C ALA A 433 1.70 11.89 -12.22
N ILE A 434 2.49 11.60 -11.18
CA ILE A 434 3.43 10.50 -11.10
C ILE A 434 3.27 9.70 -9.81
N GLY A 435 3.78 8.48 -9.77
CA GLY A 435 3.70 7.60 -8.60
C GLY A 435 2.24 7.35 -8.15
N ASP A 436 2.02 7.31 -6.85
CA ASP A 436 0.69 7.01 -6.28
C ASP A 436 -0.35 8.10 -6.56
N ALA A 437 0.05 9.32 -6.89
CA ALA A 437 -0.87 10.37 -7.35
C ALA A 437 -1.51 9.99 -8.68
N ALA A 438 -0.76 9.33 -9.56
CA ALA A 438 -1.30 8.77 -10.78
C ALA A 438 -2.15 7.51 -10.54
N SER A 439 -1.90 6.76 -9.46
CA SER A 439 -2.58 5.50 -9.07
C SER A 439 -2.84 4.57 -10.24
N LEU A 440 -1.87 4.45 -11.13
CA LEU A 440 -1.96 3.59 -12.32
C LEU A 440 -1.57 2.14 -12.00
N GLN A 441 -1.17 1.89 -10.77
CA GLN A 441 -0.84 0.56 -10.27
C GLN A 441 -1.94 0.03 -9.38
N SER A 442 -2.16 -1.26 -9.48
CA SER A 442 -2.86 -1.97 -8.43
C SER A 442 -1.98 -1.99 -7.17
N PRO A 443 -2.54 -1.85 -5.98
CA PRO A 443 -1.78 -1.94 -4.73
C PRO A 443 -1.09 -3.29 -4.51
N LEU A 444 -1.43 -4.31 -5.30
CA LEU A 444 -0.98 -5.69 -5.13
C LEU A 444 0.53 -5.89 -5.03
N ILE A 445 1.32 -5.09 -5.70
CA ILE A 445 2.69 -5.49 -5.87
C ILE A 445 3.64 -4.73 -4.94
N PHE A 446 3.22 -3.92 -3.99
CA PHE A 446 4.12 -3.12 -3.15
C PHE A 446 5.39 -2.60 -3.87
N THR A 447 5.42 -2.75 -5.19
CA THR A 447 6.50 -2.41 -6.10
C THR A 447 6.33 -1.02 -6.69
N GLY A 448 5.55 -0.15 -6.04
CA GLY A 448 5.36 1.23 -6.48
C GLY A 448 6.69 1.94 -6.72
N PHE A 449 7.65 1.74 -5.83
CA PHE A 449 9.00 2.26 -5.99
C PHE A 449 9.74 1.62 -7.18
N GLY A 450 9.86 0.30 -7.23
CA GLY A 450 10.52 -0.40 -8.33
C GLY A 450 9.87 -0.14 -9.70
N SER A 451 8.54 -0.05 -9.73
CA SER A 451 7.80 0.28 -10.96
C SER A 451 8.08 1.70 -11.44
N LEU A 452 8.13 2.68 -10.53
CA LEU A 452 8.53 4.04 -10.89
C LEU A 452 9.96 4.04 -11.46
N VAL A 453 10.89 3.40 -10.76
CA VAL A 453 12.31 3.36 -11.17
C VAL A 453 12.46 2.71 -12.55
N ARG A 454 11.80 1.58 -12.80
CA ARG A 454 11.82 0.92 -14.13
C ARG A 454 11.27 1.81 -15.25
N ASN A 455 10.24 2.60 -14.96
CA ASN A 455 9.63 3.49 -15.95
C ASN A 455 10.35 4.84 -16.07
N LEU A 456 11.25 5.16 -15.16
CA LEU A 456 11.88 6.48 -15.06
C LEU A 456 12.64 6.90 -16.33
N PRO A 457 13.43 6.02 -17.02
CA PRO A 457 14.09 6.39 -18.27
C PRO A 457 13.10 6.80 -19.36
N ARG A 458 12.01 6.05 -19.50
CA ARG A 458 10.95 6.35 -20.46
C ARG A 458 10.24 7.67 -20.10
N LEU A 459 9.84 7.84 -18.86
CA LEU A 459 9.18 9.05 -18.37
C LEU A 459 10.05 10.28 -18.59
N THR A 460 11.33 10.20 -18.23
CA THR A 460 12.32 11.27 -18.44
C THR A 460 12.43 11.65 -19.91
N HIS A 461 12.62 10.67 -20.80
CA HIS A 461 12.78 10.91 -22.24
C HIS A 461 11.53 11.56 -22.85
N LEU A 462 10.35 11.08 -22.50
CA LEU A 462 9.10 11.61 -23.04
C LEU A 462 8.79 13.01 -22.51
N LEU A 463 9.06 13.28 -21.22
CA LEU A 463 8.89 14.63 -20.67
C LEU A 463 9.94 15.62 -21.20
N ASP A 464 11.18 15.19 -21.40
CA ASP A 464 12.20 16.00 -22.07
C ASP A 464 11.74 16.40 -23.49
N THR A 465 11.19 15.45 -24.24
CA THR A 465 10.63 15.71 -25.58
C THR A 465 9.45 16.68 -25.50
N ALA A 466 8.51 16.46 -24.59
CA ALA A 466 7.34 17.33 -24.42
C ALA A 466 7.74 18.78 -24.06
N LEU A 467 8.70 18.94 -23.16
CA LEU A 467 9.20 20.26 -22.75
C LEU A 467 9.93 20.99 -23.89
N LYS A 468 10.74 20.28 -24.68
CA LYS A 468 11.47 20.85 -25.83
C LYS A 468 10.56 21.34 -26.95
N HIS A 469 9.42 20.68 -27.12
CA HIS A 469 8.47 20.97 -28.19
C HIS A 469 7.18 21.67 -27.72
N ASP A 470 7.12 22.05 -26.43
CA ASP A 470 5.97 22.64 -25.74
C ASP A 470 4.66 21.82 -25.91
N LEU A 471 4.79 20.48 -25.95
CA LEU A 471 3.68 19.54 -26.01
C LEU A 471 3.12 19.30 -24.59
N LEU A 472 2.58 20.35 -23.98
CA LEU A 472 2.16 20.38 -22.59
C LEU A 472 0.64 20.45 -22.44
N ASP A 473 -0.10 20.18 -23.48
CA ASP A 473 -1.55 20.01 -23.45
C ASP A 473 -1.95 18.65 -22.85
N THR A 474 -3.19 18.55 -22.42
CA THR A 474 -3.75 17.33 -21.79
C THR A 474 -3.55 16.08 -22.64
N ASP A 475 -3.81 16.15 -23.97
CA ASP A 475 -3.74 14.99 -24.86
C ASP A 475 -2.31 14.47 -25.01
N SER A 476 -1.35 15.38 -25.12
CA SER A 476 0.07 15.05 -25.22
C SER A 476 0.59 14.43 -23.93
N LEU A 477 0.27 15.02 -22.77
CA LEU A 477 0.70 14.55 -21.46
C LEU A 477 0.02 13.23 -21.07
N ASP A 478 -1.25 13.01 -21.42
CA ASP A 478 -1.96 11.75 -21.14
C ASP A 478 -1.32 10.56 -21.87
N ARG A 479 -0.67 10.78 -23.00
CA ARG A 479 0.08 9.74 -23.72
C ARG A 479 1.38 9.34 -23.04
N ILE A 480 1.97 10.22 -22.21
CA ILE A 480 3.21 9.94 -21.49
C ILE A 480 2.98 8.89 -20.44
N ARG A 481 2.00 9.05 -19.57
CA ARG A 481 1.65 8.22 -18.42
C ARG A 481 2.85 7.69 -17.63
N ALA A 482 2.87 7.96 -16.37
CA ALA A 482 4.00 7.59 -15.50
C ALA A 482 4.27 6.08 -15.41
N TYR A 483 3.24 5.24 -15.71
CA TYR A 483 3.35 3.79 -15.62
C TYR A 483 2.38 3.11 -16.59
N GLN A 484 2.86 2.15 -17.37
CA GLN A 484 2.04 1.45 -18.36
C GLN A 484 2.27 -0.07 -18.44
N SER A 485 3.36 -0.59 -17.88
CA SER A 485 3.67 -2.01 -18.00
C SER A 485 2.85 -2.87 -17.03
N ASN A 486 2.37 -3.99 -17.51
CA ASN A 486 1.73 -5.06 -16.72
C ASN A 486 0.44 -4.68 -15.96
N VAL A 487 -0.20 -3.54 -16.27
CA VAL A 487 -1.44 -3.12 -15.60
C VAL A 487 -2.49 -4.21 -15.64
N ALA A 488 -2.68 -4.87 -16.79
CA ALA A 488 -3.69 -5.92 -16.95
C ALA A 488 -3.41 -7.14 -16.08
N VAL A 489 -2.15 -7.59 -15.99
CA VAL A 489 -1.74 -8.73 -15.16
C VAL A 489 -1.88 -8.39 -13.69
N THR A 490 -1.37 -7.24 -13.28
CA THR A 490 -1.48 -6.73 -11.91
C THR A 490 -2.94 -6.59 -11.48
N TRP A 491 -3.79 -6.04 -12.36
CA TRP A 491 -5.22 -5.92 -12.14
C TRP A 491 -5.90 -7.27 -11.94
N LEU A 492 -5.59 -8.27 -12.79
CA LEU A 492 -6.14 -9.60 -12.70
C LEU A 492 -5.81 -10.26 -11.34
N PHE A 493 -4.57 -10.12 -10.89
CA PHE A 493 -4.11 -10.63 -9.61
C PHE A 493 -4.82 -9.97 -8.45
N SER A 494 -4.77 -8.65 -8.36
CA SER A 494 -5.37 -7.89 -7.27
C SER A 494 -6.85 -8.16 -7.15
N LYS A 495 -7.54 -8.19 -8.29
CA LYS A 495 -8.96 -8.52 -8.34
C LYS A 495 -9.24 -9.97 -7.93
N GLY A 496 -8.34 -10.89 -8.27
CA GLY A 496 -8.40 -12.29 -7.87
C GLY A 496 -8.22 -12.51 -6.37
N MET A 497 -7.53 -11.61 -5.68
CA MET A 497 -7.33 -11.66 -4.23
C MET A 497 -8.48 -11.03 -3.42
N MET A 498 -9.38 -10.31 -4.06
CA MET A 498 -10.52 -9.69 -3.38
C MET A 498 -11.70 -10.63 -3.26
N VAL A 499 -12.35 -10.59 -2.10
CA VAL A 499 -13.74 -11.05 -1.97
C VAL A 499 -14.62 -9.81 -2.08
N PRO A 500 -15.47 -9.67 -3.12
CA PRO A 500 -16.35 -8.53 -3.25
C PRO A 500 -17.28 -8.40 -2.03
N THR A 501 -17.50 -7.17 -1.57
CA THR A 501 -18.39 -6.89 -0.43
C THR A 501 -19.77 -7.48 -0.68
N GLY A 502 -20.32 -8.16 0.33
CA GLY A 502 -21.61 -8.83 0.26
C GLY A 502 -21.61 -10.19 -0.47
N MET A 503 -20.48 -10.58 -1.08
CA MET A 503 -20.37 -11.91 -1.69
C MET A 503 -19.72 -12.92 -0.74
N GLN A 504 -20.17 -14.18 -0.88
CA GLN A 504 -19.54 -15.33 -0.25
C GLN A 504 -18.87 -16.17 -1.34
N LEU A 505 -17.57 -16.25 -1.28
CA LEU A 505 -16.80 -17.16 -2.13
C LEU A 505 -16.29 -18.34 -1.28
N PRO A 506 -16.30 -19.57 -1.80
CA PRO A 506 -15.62 -20.67 -1.12
C PRO A 506 -14.17 -20.26 -0.85
N PRO A 507 -13.70 -20.34 0.41
CA PRO A 507 -12.35 -19.87 0.77
C PRO A 507 -11.25 -20.46 -0.11
N ALA A 508 -11.33 -21.75 -0.41
CA ALA A 508 -10.36 -22.43 -1.24
C ALA A 508 -10.27 -21.90 -2.69
N ARG A 509 -11.29 -21.18 -3.18
CA ARG A 509 -11.34 -20.77 -4.61
C ARG A 509 -10.27 -19.74 -4.95
N ILE A 510 -10.11 -18.73 -4.12
CA ILE A 510 -9.11 -17.67 -4.36
C ILE A 510 -7.71 -18.27 -4.20
N ASN A 511 -7.48 -19.02 -3.11
CA ASN A 511 -6.20 -19.69 -2.87
C ASN A 511 -5.84 -20.67 -4.00
N ALA A 512 -6.83 -21.40 -4.53
CA ALA A 512 -6.63 -22.30 -5.67
C ALA A 512 -6.20 -21.55 -6.93
N THR A 513 -6.86 -20.44 -7.25
CA THR A 513 -6.54 -19.63 -8.44
C THR A 513 -5.12 -19.08 -8.33
N LEU A 514 -4.76 -18.52 -7.20
CA LEU A 514 -3.45 -17.91 -6.98
C LEU A 514 -2.32 -18.95 -6.96
N ASN A 515 -2.52 -20.09 -6.29
CA ASN A 515 -1.54 -21.17 -6.29
C ASN A 515 -1.38 -21.82 -7.67
N THR A 516 -2.45 -21.95 -8.45
CA THR A 516 -2.35 -22.43 -9.84
C THR A 516 -1.48 -21.48 -10.67
N PHE A 517 -1.68 -20.18 -10.52
CA PHE A 517 -0.86 -19.20 -11.21
C PHE A 517 0.61 -19.24 -10.76
N PHE A 518 0.87 -19.28 -9.46
CA PHE A 518 2.25 -19.41 -8.96
C PHE A 518 2.89 -20.75 -9.37
N GLY A 519 2.10 -21.81 -9.48
CA GLY A 519 2.57 -23.08 -10.02
C GLY A 519 3.01 -22.99 -11.49
N LEU A 520 2.34 -22.16 -12.29
CA LEU A 520 2.77 -21.87 -13.66
C LEU A 520 4.07 -21.08 -13.69
N LEU A 521 4.16 -20.00 -12.90
CA LEU A 521 5.38 -19.18 -12.82
C LEU A 521 6.60 -19.95 -12.29
N ALA A 522 6.42 -20.90 -11.39
CA ALA A 522 7.52 -21.69 -10.83
C ALA A 522 8.04 -22.78 -11.78
N ASN A 523 7.30 -23.07 -12.86
CA ASN A 523 7.68 -24.08 -13.85
C ASN A 523 8.26 -23.47 -15.15
N GLU A 524 8.26 -22.15 -15.28
CA GLU A 524 8.96 -21.40 -16.33
C GLU A 524 10.40 -21.07 -15.92
#